data_2f9977e553242779f44b2f13b7cb0731
#
_entry.id   2f9977e553242779f44b2f13b7cb0731
#
_cell.length_a   1.000
_cell.length_b   1.000
_cell.length_c   1.000
_cell.angle_alpha   90.00
_cell.angle_beta   90.00
_cell.angle_gamma   90.00
#
_symmetry.space_group_name_H-M   'P 1'
#
loop_
_entity.id
_entity.type
_entity.pdbx_description
1 polymer ?
#
loop_
_entity_poly.entity_id
_entity_poly.type
_entity_poly.pdbx_seq_one_letter_code
_entity_poly.pdbx_strand_id
1 'polypeptide(L)'
;MKCFNYLLPAIVLSLLFGLSPQPAAEAFSSSDVAAVTGGQNCPNADLSNADLSGADLTGLDLTGANLQNANLTGARLERTILNKASLQGCNLKRAVFSEAQLSDVNLKKAEAPYAYFGHAVMKNADLSGGNFFRTDFRGAKLTGLTAFTGNFQEATFDKADMRRTDFSFANLSYSWMFEANAADSMFTSANLYEINGNGIKAQRANFSSAKLGKARLADGDFTEAVFENAMLDNANLKGAVLKNTVWGTAFKGKAEF
;
A
#
# COMPACT_ATOMS: atom_id res chain seq x y z
N MET A 1 -13.69 -19.22 13.43
CA MET A 1 -13.25 -19.90 14.67
C MET A 1 -12.24 -18.96 15.28
N LYS A 2 -12.53 -18.34 16.42
CA LYS A 2 -11.50 -17.59 17.19
C LYS A 2 -10.39 -18.56 17.53
N CYS A 3 -9.13 -18.09 17.68
CA CYS A 3 -8.07 -18.92 18.20
C CYS A 3 -8.58 -19.62 19.46
N PHE A 4 -8.43 -20.96 19.56
CA PHE A 4 -9.04 -21.72 20.63
C PHE A 4 -8.52 -21.23 21.98
N ASN A 5 -9.35 -20.50 22.73
CA ASN A 5 -9.07 -20.08 24.09
C ASN A 5 -9.41 -21.21 25.06
N TYR A 6 -8.42 -21.86 25.63
CA TYR A 6 -8.57 -22.37 26.99
C TYR A 6 -8.33 -21.22 27.95
N LEU A 7 -9.37 -20.43 28.21
CA LEU A 7 -9.40 -19.50 29.33
C LEU A 7 -9.43 -20.29 30.62
N LEU A 8 -8.29 -20.37 31.33
CA LEU A 8 -8.35 -20.45 32.76
C LEU A 8 -8.77 -19.06 33.28
N PRO A 9 -9.84 -18.94 34.09
CA PRO A 9 -10.35 -17.64 34.48
C PRO A 9 -9.35 -16.97 35.44
N ALA A 10 -8.82 -15.84 35.04
CA ALA A 10 -8.13 -14.89 35.91
C ALA A 10 -9.15 -14.17 36.84
N ILE A 11 -9.93 -14.93 37.59
CA ILE A 11 -10.82 -14.40 38.64
C ILE A 11 -10.42 -15.05 39.95
N VAL A 12 -9.36 -14.62 40.58
CA VAL A 12 -9.13 -14.76 42.03
C VAL A 12 -7.94 -13.89 42.51
N LEU A 13 -7.76 -12.64 42.09
CA LEU A 13 -6.78 -11.78 42.79
C LEU A 13 -7.16 -10.29 42.88
N SER A 14 -8.40 -9.90 42.71
CA SER A 14 -8.82 -8.48 42.76
C SER A 14 -9.53 -8.04 44.02
N LEU A 15 -9.48 -8.82 45.12
CA LEU A 15 -10.22 -8.50 46.38
C LEU A 15 -9.37 -7.99 47.52
N LEU A 16 -8.08 -7.67 47.33
CA LEU A 16 -7.21 -7.25 48.44
C LEU A 16 -6.60 -5.85 48.38
N PHE A 17 -6.74 -5.12 47.30
CA PHE A 17 -6.29 -3.71 47.28
C PHE A 17 -7.27 -2.89 46.46
N GLY A 18 -8.00 -1.99 47.13
CA GLY A 18 -8.97 -1.07 46.55
C GLY A 18 -8.34 -0.02 45.61
N LEU A 19 -7.71 -0.47 44.52
CA LEU A 19 -7.31 0.34 43.39
C LEU A 19 -8.42 0.26 42.37
N SER A 20 -9.12 1.39 42.14
CA SER A 20 -10.00 1.54 40.99
C SER A 20 -9.23 1.12 39.72
N PRO A 21 -9.80 0.26 38.85
CA PRO A 21 -9.14 -0.04 37.58
C PRO A 21 -9.04 1.26 36.80
N GLN A 22 -7.83 1.72 36.55
CA GLN A 22 -7.60 2.66 35.46
C GLN A 22 -8.16 2.01 34.18
N PRO A 23 -8.84 2.75 33.28
CA PRO A 23 -9.21 2.18 32.01
C PRO A 23 -7.91 1.69 31.36
N ALA A 24 -7.77 0.38 31.27
CA ALA A 24 -6.67 -0.24 30.56
C ALA A 24 -6.71 0.35 29.13
N ALA A 25 -5.62 0.97 28.70
CA ALA A 25 -5.38 1.13 27.27
C ALA A 25 -5.71 -0.22 26.65
N GLU A 26 -6.57 -0.23 25.61
CA GLU A 26 -7.05 -1.47 24.99
C GLU A 26 -5.85 -2.38 24.72
N ALA A 27 -5.65 -3.35 25.58
CA ALA A 27 -4.53 -4.24 25.50
C ALA A 27 -4.86 -5.31 24.45
N PHE A 28 -3.97 -5.49 23.46
CA PHE A 28 -4.02 -6.62 22.54
C PHE A 28 -4.29 -7.94 23.30
N SER A 29 -4.88 -8.91 22.62
CA SER A 29 -5.04 -10.25 23.20
C SER A 29 -3.69 -10.94 23.30
N SER A 30 -3.13 -11.05 24.51
CA SER A 30 -1.85 -11.74 24.72
C SER A 30 -1.89 -13.20 24.26
N SER A 31 -3.08 -13.84 24.33
CA SER A 31 -3.28 -15.20 23.81
C SER A 31 -3.22 -15.23 22.30
N ASP A 32 -3.77 -14.23 21.59
CA ASP A 32 -3.72 -14.17 20.14
C ASP A 32 -2.28 -13.90 19.66
N VAL A 33 -1.55 -13.02 20.33
CA VAL A 33 -0.12 -12.80 20.03
C VAL A 33 0.67 -14.09 20.21
N ALA A 34 0.49 -14.81 21.34
CA ALA A 34 1.18 -16.07 21.56
C ALA A 34 0.83 -17.14 20.51
N ALA A 35 -0.44 -17.19 20.08
CA ALA A 35 -0.88 -18.11 19.04
C ALA A 35 -0.23 -17.81 17.69
N VAL A 36 -0.23 -16.55 17.22
CA VAL A 36 0.34 -16.20 15.91
C VAL A 36 1.86 -16.33 15.90
N THR A 37 2.54 -15.93 16.99
CA THR A 37 4.00 -16.12 17.12
C THR A 37 4.39 -17.59 17.27
N GLY A 38 3.47 -18.44 17.74
CA GLY A 38 3.58 -19.91 17.75
C GLY A 38 3.21 -20.56 16.40
N GLY A 39 2.95 -19.79 15.36
CA GLY A 39 2.66 -20.31 14.00
C GLY A 39 1.22 -20.79 13.81
N GLN A 40 0.26 -20.36 14.62
CA GLN A 40 -1.14 -20.75 14.50
C GLN A 40 -1.95 -19.76 13.67
N ASN A 41 -2.86 -20.25 12.83
CA ASN A 41 -3.85 -19.43 12.15
C ASN A 41 -4.81 -18.79 13.14
N CYS A 42 -4.96 -17.47 13.06
CA CYS A 42 -5.82 -16.71 13.96
C CYS A 42 -6.66 -15.68 13.20
N PRO A 43 -7.66 -16.08 12.41
CA PRO A 43 -8.56 -15.13 11.79
C PRO A 43 -9.31 -14.32 12.84
N ASN A 44 -9.45 -13.00 12.57
CA ASN A 44 -10.02 -12.01 13.49
C ASN A 44 -9.29 -11.86 14.83
N ALA A 45 -8.00 -12.22 14.88
CA ALA A 45 -7.16 -12.00 16.06
C ALA A 45 -7.11 -10.51 16.41
N ASP A 46 -7.03 -10.18 17.69
CA ASP A 46 -6.70 -8.84 18.15
C ASP A 46 -5.21 -8.74 18.47
N LEU A 47 -4.48 -8.17 17.53
CA LEU A 47 -3.04 -7.93 17.58
C LEU A 47 -2.74 -6.43 17.62
N SER A 48 -3.74 -5.60 17.98
CA SER A 48 -3.59 -4.15 18.02
C SER A 48 -2.49 -3.74 19.01
N ASN A 49 -1.65 -2.79 18.62
CA ASN A 49 -0.51 -2.30 19.38
C ASN A 49 0.53 -3.39 19.76
N ALA A 50 0.43 -4.62 19.25
CA ALA A 50 1.37 -5.69 19.54
C ALA A 50 2.77 -5.41 18.98
N ASP A 51 3.81 -5.83 19.68
CA ASP A 51 5.16 -5.92 19.12
C ASP A 51 5.35 -7.29 18.44
N LEU A 52 5.32 -7.28 17.12
CA LEU A 52 5.54 -8.42 16.25
C LEU A 52 6.80 -8.21 15.39
N SER A 53 7.73 -7.36 15.86
CA SER A 53 8.95 -7.07 15.13
C SER A 53 9.78 -8.34 14.91
N GLY A 54 10.17 -8.56 13.65
CA GLY A 54 10.92 -9.76 13.25
C GLY A 54 10.16 -11.08 13.35
N ALA A 55 8.87 -11.07 13.72
CA ALA A 55 8.07 -12.30 13.81
C ALA A 55 7.96 -13.01 12.45
N ASP A 56 7.94 -14.34 12.46
CA ASP A 56 7.64 -15.16 11.30
C ASP A 56 6.16 -15.53 11.29
N LEU A 57 5.40 -14.86 10.42
CA LEU A 57 3.96 -15.04 10.22
C LEU A 57 3.67 -15.65 8.85
N THR A 58 4.70 -16.24 8.21
CA THR A 58 4.63 -16.76 6.85
C THR A 58 3.50 -17.77 6.69
N GLY A 59 2.65 -17.55 5.70
CA GLY A 59 1.56 -18.45 5.30
C GLY A 59 0.39 -18.52 6.28
N LEU A 60 0.38 -17.77 7.38
CA LEU A 60 -0.71 -17.80 8.36
C LEU A 60 -2.01 -17.20 7.79
N ASP A 61 -3.15 -17.69 8.25
CA ASP A 61 -4.45 -17.05 8.05
C ASP A 61 -4.74 -16.07 9.18
N LEU A 62 -4.65 -14.78 8.85
CA LEU A 62 -4.95 -13.62 9.70
C LEU A 62 -6.11 -12.80 9.10
N THR A 63 -7.01 -13.45 8.35
CA THR A 63 -8.17 -12.80 7.73
C THR A 63 -8.96 -12.01 8.77
N GLY A 64 -9.21 -10.73 8.50
CA GLY A 64 -9.97 -9.84 9.38
C GLY A 64 -9.29 -9.48 10.69
N ALA A 65 -8.02 -9.85 10.90
CA ALA A 65 -7.28 -9.51 12.12
C ALA A 65 -7.16 -7.99 12.32
N ASN A 66 -7.22 -7.56 13.56
CA ASN A 66 -6.93 -6.19 13.98
C ASN A 66 -5.45 -6.08 14.37
N LEU A 67 -4.65 -5.44 13.51
CA LEU A 67 -3.23 -5.15 13.73
C LEU A 67 -2.99 -3.65 13.91
N GLN A 68 -4.02 -2.85 14.22
CA GLN A 68 -3.86 -1.40 14.31
C GLN A 68 -2.70 -1.00 15.24
N ASN A 69 -1.84 -0.09 14.73
CA ASN A 69 -0.66 0.41 15.42
C ASN A 69 0.37 -0.68 15.85
N ALA A 70 0.25 -1.91 15.38
CA ALA A 70 1.24 -2.95 15.69
C ALA A 70 2.61 -2.62 15.10
N ASN A 71 3.67 -3.07 15.75
CA ASN A 71 5.03 -3.02 15.25
C ASN A 71 5.35 -4.33 14.50
N LEU A 72 5.42 -4.26 13.18
CA LEU A 72 5.79 -5.36 12.29
C LEU A 72 7.14 -5.11 11.61
N THR A 73 8.02 -4.30 12.22
CA THR A 73 9.33 -3.99 11.65
C THR A 73 10.11 -5.26 11.36
N GLY A 74 10.47 -5.48 10.08
CA GLY A 74 11.21 -6.66 9.64
C GLY A 74 10.48 -7.99 9.79
N ALA A 75 9.19 -7.99 10.10
CA ALA A 75 8.39 -9.22 10.17
C ALA A 75 8.27 -9.90 8.80
N ARG A 76 8.14 -11.20 8.79
CA ARG A 76 7.95 -12.04 7.61
C ARG A 76 6.49 -12.43 7.49
N LEU A 77 5.85 -11.98 6.41
CA LEU A 77 4.44 -12.19 6.12
C LEU A 77 4.26 -12.74 4.69
N GLU A 78 5.26 -13.45 4.17
CA GLU A 78 5.18 -14.04 2.84
C GLU A 78 4.01 -15.02 2.78
N ARG A 79 3.18 -14.89 1.74
CA ARG A 79 1.99 -15.74 1.51
C ARG A 79 0.96 -15.74 2.65
N THR A 80 1.07 -14.83 3.62
CA THR A 80 0.09 -14.64 4.70
C THR A 80 -1.24 -14.18 4.13
N ILE A 81 -2.36 -14.65 4.68
CA ILE A 81 -3.71 -14.24 4.30
C ILE A 81 -4.17 -13.16 5.28
N LEU A 82 -4.24 -11.90 4.80
CA LEU A 82 -4.61 -10.71 5.57
C LEU A 82 -5.85 -10.01 4.97
N ASN A 83 -6.67 -10.73 4.20
CA ASN A 83 -7.84 -10.12 3.59
C ASN A 83 -8.73 -9.48 4.65
N LYS A 84 -9.16 -8.23 4.41
CA LYS A 84 -10.00 -7.42 5.32
C LYS A 84 -9.38 -7.13 6.69
N ALA A 85 -8.09 -7.40 6.88
CA ALA A 85 -7.39 -7.04 8.12
C ALA A 85 -7.22 -5.52 8.25
N SER A 86 -7.07 -5.02 9.47
CA SER A 86 -6.73 -3.63 9.73
C SER A 86 -5.27 -3.52 10.16
N LEU A 87 -4.44 -2.91 9.31
CA LEU A 87 -3.05 -2.55 9.56
C LEU A 87 -2.88 -1.02 9.66
N GLN A 88 -3.95 -0.31 10.02
CA GLN A 88 -3.92 1.15 10.14
C GLN A 88 -2.85 1.60 11.15
N GLY A 89 -1.99 2.52 10.74
CA GLY A 89 -0.95 3.07 11.60
C GLY A 89 0.17 2.10 11.98
N CYS A 90 0.22 0.90 11.39
CA CYS A 90 1.30 -0.06 11.65
C CYS A 90 2.67 0.47 11.25
N ASN A 91 3.69 0.05 11.99
CA ASN A 91 5.07 0.14 11.54
C ASN A 91 5.45 -1.13 10.78
N LEU A 92 5.58 -0.99 9.47
CA LEU A 92 5.89 -2.08 8.51
C LEU A 92 7.30 -1.93 7.91
N LYS A 93 8.17 -1.14 8.52
CA LYS A 93 9.52 -0.90 8.00
C LYS A 93 10.24 -2.22 7.72
N ARG A 94 10.65 -2.43 6.45
CA ARG A 94 11.34 -3.66 5.97
C ARG A 94 10.54 -4.95 6.17
N ALA A 95 9.24 -4.90 6.45
CA ALA A 95 8.40 -6.09 6.49
C ALA A 95 8.27 -6.73 5.10
N VAL A 96 8.11 -8.05 5.04
CA VAL A 96 8.07 -8.81 3.80
C VAL A 96 6.68 -9.41 3.60
N PHE A 97 5.94 -8.92 2.60
CA PHE A 97 4.59 -9.36 2.22
C PHE A 97 4.56 -10.02 0.83
N SER A 98 5.69 -10.55 0.37
CA SER A 98 5.72 -11.16 -0.97
C SER A 98 4.66 -12.25 -1.12
N GLU A 99 3.88 -12.18 -2.22
CA GLU A 99 2.77 -13.11 -2.51
C GLU A 99 1.63 -13.13 -1.46
N ALA A 100 1.60 -12.22 -0.48
CA ALA A 100 0.54 -12.15 0.53
C ALA A 100 -0.81 -11.77 -0.08
N GLN A 101 -1.91 -12.21 0.56
CA GLN A 101 -3.29 -11.88 0.21
C GLN A 101 -3.76 -10.73 1.10
N LEU A 102 -3.92 -9.54 0.53
CA LEU A 102 -4.19 -8.29 1.23
C LEU A 102 -5.42 -7.58 0.62
N SER A 103 -6.37 -8.34 0.06
CA SER A 103 -7.58 -7.74 -0.52
C SER A 103 -8.42 -7.05 0.55
N ASP A 104 -8.92 -5.85 0.23
CA ASP A 104 -9.74 -5.02 1.13
C ASP A 104 -9.06 -4.67 2.47
N VAL A 105 -7.73 -4.73 2.54
CA VAL A 105 -6.95 -4.39 3.73
C VAL A 105 -6.95 -2.89 3.98
N ASN A 106 -7.01 -2.48 5.25
CA ASN A 106 -6.83 -1.10 5.66
C ASN A 106 -5.38 -0.86 6.10
N LEU A 107 -4.60 -0.15 5.27
CA LEU A 107 -3.21 0.27 5.51
C LEU A 107 -3.10 1.80 5.66
N LYS A 108 -4.20 2.50 6.00
CA LYS A 108 -4.18 3.96 6.20
C LYS A 108 -3.11 4.35 7.19
N LYS A 109 -2.32 5.37 6.83
CA LYS A 109 -1.27 5.94 7.69
C LYS A 109 -0.21 4.91 8.15
N ALA A 110 -0.09 3.78 7.47
CA ALA A 110 0.97 2.81 7.77
C ALA A 110 2.35 3.37 7.41
N GLU A 111 3.35 3.05 8.20
CA GLU A 111 4.76 3.37 7.98
C GLU A 111 5.48 2.15 7.40
N ALA A 112 5.60 2.08 6.07
CA ALA A 112 6.12 0.94 5.34
C ALA A 112 7.40 1.22 4.51
N PRO A 113 8.33 2.08 4.97
CA PRO A 113 9.52 2.35 4.16
C PRO A 113 10.36 1.07 4.01
N TYR A 114 10.80 0.83 2.75
CA TYR A 114 11.58 -0.35 2.38
C TYR A 114 10.86 -1.69 2.57
N ALA A 115 9.54 -1.70 2.69
CA ALA A 115 8.78 -2.96 2.75
C ALA A 115 8.68 -3.62 1.37
N TYR A 116 8.39 -4.93 1.35
CA TYR A 116 8.35 -5.74 0.13
C TYR A 116 6.94 -6.31 -0.06
N PHE A 117 6.21 -5.81 -1.07
CA PHE A 117 4.89 -6.29 -1.49
C PHE A 117 4.93 -6.93 -2.89
N GLY A 118 6.10 -7.42 -3.32
CA GLY A 118 6.25 -8.04 -4.63
C GLY A 118 5.24 -9.17 -4.83
N HIS A 119 4.50 -9.15 -5.95
CA HIS A 119 3.46 -10.13 -6.29
C HIS A 119 2.30 -10.27 -5.28
N ALA A 120 2.19 -9.38 -4.28
CA ALA A 120 1.07 -9.38 -3.35
C ALA A 120 -0.26 -9.06 -4.06
N VAL A 121 -1.36 -9.60 -3.54
CA VAL A 121 -2.72 -9.31 -4.00
C VAL A 121 -3.36 -8.29 -3.07
N MET A 122 -3.47 -7.04 -3.51
CA MET A 122 -3.91 -5.88 -2.72
C MET A 122 -5.15 -5.21 -3.33
N LYS A 123 -6.06 -6.01 -3.88
CA LYS A 123 -7.27 -5.49 -4.52
C LYS A 123 -8.10 -4.69 -3.52
N ASN A 124 -8.52 -3.47 -3.92
CA ASN A 124 -9.29 -2.52 -3.09
C ASN A 124 -8.64 -2.16 -1.74
N ALA A 125 -7.35 -2.35 -1.58
CA ALA A 125 -6.64 -1.95 -0.36
C ALA A 125 -6.63 -0.42 -0.21
N ASP A 126 -6.62 0.07 1.02
CA ASP A 126 -6.54 1.52 1.32
C ASP A 126 -5.21 1.86 1.99
N LEU A 127 -4.35 2.55 1.25
CA LEU A 127 -3.01 2.98 1.64
C LEU A 127 -2.95 4.50 1.91
N SER A 128 -4.10 5.16 2.02
CA SER A 128 -4.18 6.63 2.09
C SER A 128 -3.38 7.20 3.26
N GLY A 129 -2.62 8.25 2.98
CA GLY A 129 -1.80 8.97 3.96
C GLY A 129 -0.64 8.17 4.54
N GLY A 130 -0.36 6.97 4.04
CA GLY A 130 0.76 6.14 4.49
C GLY A 130 2.10 6.53 3.87
N ASN A 131 3.17 6.06 4.46
CA ASN A 131 4.53 6.26 3.99
C ASN A 131 5.09 4.95 3.41
N PHE A 132 5.19 4.89 2.10
CA PHE A 132 5.69 3.75 1.32
C PHE A 132 6.98 4.12 0.57
N PHE A 133 7.84 4.92 1.20
CA PHE A 133 9.13 5.33 0.64
C PHE A 133 10.00 4.11 0.30
N ARG A 134 10.48 4.03 -0.96
CA ARG A 134 11.29 2.89 -1.46
C ARG A 134 10.67 1.51 -1.27
N THR A 135 9.35 1.43 -1.22
CA THR A 135 8.63 0.16 -1.10
C THR A 135 8.57 -0.55 -2.44
N ASP A 136 8.72 -1.87 -2.42
CA ASP A 136 8.69 -2.72 -3.60
C ASP A 136 7.28 -3.30 -3.83
N PHE A 137 6.61 -2.90 -4.93
CA PHE A 137 5.31 -3.42 -5.39
C PHE A 137 5.42 -4.14 -6.74
N ARG A 138 6.61 -4.62 -7.13
CA ARG A 138 6.81 -5.25 -8.45
C ARG A 138 5.86 -6.42 -8.66
N GLY A 139 5.15 -6.41 -9.81
CA GLY A 139 4.19 -7.45 -10.16
C GLY A 139 2.99 -7.58 -9.22
N ALA A 140 2.80 -6.66 -8.27
CA ALA A 140 1.67 -6.68 -7.36
C ALA A 140 0.33 -6.43 -8.08
N LYS A 141 -0.76 -7.01 -7.56
CA LYS A 141 -2.12 -6.82 -8.05
C LYS A 141 -2.82 -5.77 -7.20
N LEU A 142 -2.80 -4.50 -7.67
CA LEU A 142 -3.26 -3.32 -6.94
C LEU A 142 -4.63 -2.81 -7.42
N THR A 143 -5.35 -3.57 -8.24
CA THR A 143 -6.59 -3.12 -8.88
C THR A 143 -7.57 -2.52 -7.88
N GLY A 144 -8.01 -1.27 -8.12
CA GLY A 144 -8.96 -0.55 -7.27
C GLY A 144 -8.39 -0.05 -5.93
N LEU A 145 -7.08 -0.10 -5.75
CA LEU A 145 -6.40 0.40 -4.55
C LEU A 145 -6.56 1.92 -4.41
N THR A 146 -6.70 2.42 -3.18
CA THR A 146 -6.68 3.84 -2.85
C THR A 146 -5.38 4.20 -2.13
N ALA A 147 -4.68 5.25 -2.63
CA ALA A 147 -3.39 5.71 -2.13
C ALA A 147 -3.36 7.25 -1.97
N PHE A 148 -4.52 7.84 -1.72
CA PHE A 148 -4.72 9.29 -1.62
C PHE A 148 -3.74 9.93 -0.62
N THR A 149 -3.00 10.96 -1.05
CA THR A 149 -1.99 11.69 -0.25
C THR A 149 -0.81 10.83 0.28
N GLY A 150 -0.69 9.58 -0.12
CA GLY A 150 0.40 8.70 0.33
C GLY A 150 1.77 9.12 -0.21
N ASN A 151 2.83 8.75 0.49
CA ASN A 151 4.21 8.94 0.05
C ASN A 151 4.75 7.63 -0.56
N PHE A 152 4.93 7.63 -1.88
CA PHE A 152 5.49 6.51 -2.66
C PHE A 152 6.78 6.94 -3.39
N GLN A 153 7.49 7.93 -2.84
CA GLN A 153 8.73 8.38 -3.43
C GLN A 153 9.72 7.21 -3.56
N GLU A 154 10.35 7.09 -4.74
CA GLU A 154 11.30 6.01 -5.07
C GLU A 154 10.73 4.58 -4.96
N ALA A 155 9.42 4.41 -4.85
CA ALA A 155 8.79 3.08 -4.85
C ALA A 155 8.87 2.41 -6.23
N THR A 156 8.80 1.09 -6.27
CA THR A 156 8.87 0.32 -7.51
C THR A 156 7.56 -0.39 -7.78
N PHE A 157 6.92 -0.07 -8.92
CA PHE A 157 5.68 -0.65 -9.42
C PHE A 157 5.85 -1.38 -10.76
N ASP A 158 7.08 -1.76 -11.13
CA ASP A 158 7.34 -2.40 -12.42
C ASP A 158 6.43 -3.61 -12.61
N LYS A 159 5.74 -3.65 -13.77
CA LYS A 159 4.79 -4.70 -14.15
C LYS A 159 3.62 -4.90 -13.17
N ALA A 160 3.38 -3.96 -12.25
CA ALA A 160 2.22 -4.02 -11.35
C ALA A 160 0.91 -3.79 -12.11
N ASP A 161 -0.16 -4.43 -11.66
CA ASP A 161 -1.52 -4.16 -12.12
C ASP A 161 -2.16 -3.08 -11.26
N MET A 162 -2.03 -1.83 -11.71
CA MET A 162 -2.51 -0.62 -11.03
C MET A 162 -3.84 -0.11 -11.59
N ARG A 163 -4.61 -0.93 -12.30
CA ARG A 163 -5.86 -0.48 -12.93
C ARG A 163 -6.85 0.04 -11.90
N ARG A 164 -7.51 1.17 -12.22
CA ARG A 164 -8.53 1.81 -11.37
C ARG A 164 -8.03 2.15 -9.98
N THR A 165 -6.74 2.45 -9.84
CA THR A 165 -6.16 2.94 -8.59
C THR A 165 -6.35 4.45 -8.44
N ASP A 166 -6.39 4.93 -7.20
CA ASP A 166 -6.42 6.36 -6.90
C ASP A 166 -5.15 6.79 -6.17
N PHE A 167 -4.23 7.44 -6.91
CA PHE A 167 -3.03 8.09 -6.40
C PHE A 167 -3.15 9.62 -6.38
N SER A 168 -4.38 10.14 -6.32
CA SER A 168 -4.57 11.59 -6.28
C SER A 168 -3.84 12.22 -5.10
N PHE A 169 -3.13 13.32 -5.37
CA PHE A 169 -2.29 14.06 -4.40
C PHE A 169 -1.12 13.24 -3.81
N ALA A 170 -0.86 12.03 -4.27
CA ALA A 170 0.25 11.21 -3.78
C ALA A 170 1.61 11.73 -4.28
N ASN A 171 2.66 11.45 -3.52
CA ASN A 171 4.04 11.67 -3.95
C ASN A 171 4.61 10.38 -4.54
N LEU A 172 4.75 10.33 -5.86
CA LEU A 172 5.32 9.22 -6.62
C LEU A 172 6.67 9.61 -7.28
N SER A 173 7.27 10.74 -6.86
CA SER A 173 8.50 11.21 -7.49
C SER A 173 9.62 10.15 -7.45
N TYR A 174 10.37 10.05 -8.54
CA TYR A 174 11.46 9.08 -8.71
C TYR A 174 11.03 7.61 -8.69
N SER A 175 9.73 7.29 -8.72
CA SER A 175 9.26 5.91 -8.71
C SER A 175 9.47 5.22 -10.06
N TRP A 176 9.46 3.89 -10.04
CA TRP A 176 9.60 3.02 -11.20
C TRP A 176 8.25 2.37 -11.51
N MET A 177 7.77 2.52 -12.75
CA MET A 177 6.49 1.99 -13.24
C MET A 177 6.66 1.34 -14.63
N PHE A 178 7.84 0.77 -14.89
CA PHE A 178 8.15 0.14 -16.17
C PHE A 178 7.14 -0.96 -16.49
N GLU A 179 6.48 -0.85 -17.66
CA GLU A 179 5.43 -1.79 -18.11
C GLU A 179 4.25 -1.97 -17.12
N ALA A 180 4.05 -1.07 -16.15
CA ALA A 180 2.90 -1.13 -15.26
C ALA A 180 1.58 -0.91 -16.02
N ASN A 181 0.50 -1.53 -15.56
CA ASN A 181 -0.83 -1.31 -16.10
C ASN A 181 -1.63 -0.37 -15.20
N ALA A 182 -1.71 0.90 -15.58
CA ALA A 182 -2.41 1.98 -14.87
C ALA A 182 -3.67 2.46 -15.63
N ALA A 183 -4.29 1.60 -16.44
CA ALA A 183 -5.51 1.99 -17.15
C ALA A 183 -6.62 2.37 -16.17
N ASP A 184 -7.39 3.41 -16.53
CA ASP A 184 -8.51 3.96 -15.74
C ASP A 184 -8.10 4.49 -14.34
N SER A 185 -6.81 4.78 -14.10
CA SER A 185 -6.31 5.22 -12.78
C SER A 185 -6.30 6.74 -12.63
N MET A 186 -6.35 7.22 -11.40
CA MET A 186 -6.31 8.64 -11.06
C MET A 186 -4.95 9.02 -10.48
N PHE A 187 -4.32 10.03 -11.11
CA PHE A 187 -3.08 10.67 -10.67
C PHE A 187 -3.30 12.19 -10.55
N THR A 188 -4.54 12.61 -10.27
CA THR A 188 -4.88 14.03 -10.17
C THR A 188 -4.03 14.71 -9.12
N SER A 189 -3.33 15.79 -9.51
CA SER A 189 -2.43 16.54 -8.63
C SER A 189 -1.28 15.72 -8.01
N ALA A 190 -1.02 14.52 -8.50
CA ALA A 190 0.08 13.69 -8.02
C ALA A 190 1.44 14.28 -8.42
N ASN A 191 2.45 14.06 -7.58
CA ASN A 191 3.83 14.35 -7.92
C ASN A 191 4.48 13.13 -8.60
N LEU A 192 4.62 13.20 -9.92
CA LEU A 192 5.22 12.18 -10.79
C LEU A 192 6.56 12.67 -11.38
N TYR A 193 7.26 13.57 -10.66
CA TYR A 193 8.53 14.12 -11.12
C TYR A 193 9.60 13.04 -11.25
N GLU A 194 10.28 12.99 -12.41
CA GLU A 194 11.34 12.02 -12.72
C GLU A 194 10.94 10.53 -12.56
N ILE A 195 9.66 10.17 -12.74
CA ILE A 195 9.28 8.74 -12.77
C ILE A 195 9.88 8.02 -13.99
N ASN A 196 10.07 6.71 -13.86
CA ASN A 196 10.34 5.84 -15.00
C ASN A 196 9.10 4.98 -15.31
N GLY A 197 8.27 5.46 -16.22
CA GLY A 197 7.05 4.81 -16.70
C GLY A 197 7.15 4.39 -18.17
N ASN A 198 8.34 4.04 -18.67
CA ASN A 198 8.47 3.56 -20.04
C ASN A 198 7.61 2.31 -20.27
N GLY A 199 6.86 2.27 -21.36
CA GLY A 199 5.94 1.18 -21.70
C GLY A 199 4.71 1.09 -20.79
N ILE A 200 4.42 2.10 -19.97
CA ILE A 200 3.22 2.13 -19.11
C ILE A 200 1.94 2.03 -19.94
N LYS A 201 0.96 1.28 -19.46
CA LYS A 201 -0.39 1.23 -20.03
C LYS A 201 -1.30 2.12 -19.19
N ALA A 202 -1.57 3.33 -19.66
CA ALA A 202 -2.30 4.38 -18.94
C ALA A 202 -3.53 4.87 -19.71
N GLN A 203 -4.18 3.97 -20.46
CA GLN A 203 -5.39 4.31 -21.21
C GLN A 203 -6.46 4.86 -20.25
N ARG A 204 -7.10 5.97 -20.63
CA ARG A 204 -8.13 6.68 -19.85
C ARG A 204 -7.68 7.10 -18.44
N ALA A 205 -6.38 7.07 -18.14
CA ALA A 205 -5.88 7.56 -16.87
C ALA A 205 -5.99 9.09 -16.77
N ASN A 206 -6.22 9.60 -15.56
CA ASN A 206 -6.35 11.02 -15.30
C ASN A 206 -5.08 11.58 -14.63
N PHE A 207 -4.31 12.37 -15.37
CA PHE A 207 -3.13 13.10 -14.92
C PHE A 207 -3.40 14.60 -14.75
N SER A 208 -4.65 15.01 -14.57
CA SER A 208 -4.98 16.44 -14.42
C SER A 208 -4.20 17.06 -13.27
N SER A 209 -3.56 18.21 -13.54
CA SER A 209 -2.72 18.94 -12.59
C SER A 209 -1.51 18.16 -12.03
N ALA A 210 -1.18 17.00 -12.59
CA ALA A 210 -0.03 16.20 -12.17
C ALA A 210 1.31 16.86 -12.55
N LYS A 211 2.33 16.65 -11.73
CA LYS A 211 3.70 17.14 -11.96
C LYS A 211 4.53 16.01 -12.60
N LEU A 212 4.69 16.06 -13.92
CA LEU A 212 5.39 15.05 -14.74
C LEU A 212 6.73 15.56 -15.29
N GLY A 213 7.30 16.59 -14.66
CA GLY A 213 8.59 17.12 -15.11
C GLY A 213 9.67 16.03 -15.16
N LYS A 214 10.39 15.94 -16.29
CA LYS A 214 11.42 14.94 -16.58
C LYS A 214 10.97 13.47 -16.50
N ALA A 215 9.67 13.19 -16.48
CA ALA A 215 9.16 11.83 -16.50
C ALA A 215 9.59 11.10 -17.77
N ARG A 216 9.98 9.84 -17.65
CA ARG A 216 10.28 8.93 -18.77
C ARG A 216 9.04 8.12 -19.06
N LEU A 217 8.40 8.39 -20.19
CA LEU A 217 7.12 7.82 -20.59
C LEU A 217 7.17 7.28 -22.04
N ALA A 218 8.37 7.01 -22.55
CA ALA A 218 8.56 6.49 -23.88
C ALA A 218 7.80 5.17 -24.08
N ASP A 219 7.25 4.97 -25.28
CA ASP A 219 6.50 3.79 -25.69
C ASP A 219 5.25 3.49 -24.81
N GLY A 220 4.81 4.44 -23.98
CA GLY A 220 3.61 4.32 -23.15
C GLY A 220 2.31 4.45 -23.97
N ASP A 221 1.23 3.82 -23.52
CA ASP A 221 -0.10 3.98 -24.11
C ASP A 221 -0.97 4.90 -23.25
N PHE A 222 -1.21 6.10 -23.72
CA PHE A 222 -2.03 7.15 -23.10
C PHE A 222 -3.32 7.40 -23.90
N THR A 223 -3.81 6.42 -24.62
CA THR A 223 -5.07 6.53 -25.36
C THR A 223 -6.19 7.03 -24.44
N GLU A 224 -6.84 8.13 -24.83
CA GLU A 224 -7.92 8.78 -24.05
C GLU A 224 -7.50 9.27 -22.65
N ALA A 225 -6.22 9.33 -22.33
CA ALA A 225 -5.74 9.89 -21.05
C ALA A 225 -5.97 11.42 -20.99
N VAL A 226 -6.12 11.94 -19.77
CA VAL A 226 -6.35 13.36 -19.51
C VAL A 226 -5.14 13.98 -18.84
N PHE A 227 -4.55 15.03 -19.46
CA PHE A 227 -3.42 15.80 -18.94
C PHE A 227 -3.77 17.27 -18.69
N GLU A 228 -5.03 17.59 -18.47
CA GLU A 228 -5.44 18.96 -18.25
C GLU A 228 -4.66 19.61 -17.08
N ASN A 229 -4.08 20.81 -17.32
CA ASN A 229 -3.21 21.51 -16.36
C ASN A 229 -1.96 20.71 -15.90
N ALA A 230 -1.62 19.60 -16.51
CA ALA A 230 -0.42 18.84 -16.14
C ALA A 230 0.86 19.60 -16.53
N MET A 231 1.94 19.36 -15.79
CA MET A 231 3.26 19.96 -15.99
C MET A 231 4.21 18.88 -16.52
N LEU A 232 4.60 18.95 -17.83
CA LEU A 232 5.41 17.95 -18.53
C LEU A 232 6.81 18.47 -18.91
N ASP A 233 7.31 19.54 -18.31
CA ASP A 233 8.60 20.11 -18.72
C ASP A 233 9.71 19.05 -18.74
N ASN A 234 10.40 18.92 -19.89
CA ASN A 234 11.42 17.92 -20.15
C ASN A 234 10.96 16.44 -20.02
N ALA A 235 9.66 16.14 -20.04
CA ALA A 235 9.18 14.77 -20.11
C ALA A 235 9.50 14.13 -21.47
N ASN A 236 9.77 12.83 -21.48
CA ASN A 236 10.01 12.05 -22.70
C ASN A 236 8.84 11.12 -22.98
N LEU A 237 8.07 11.42 -24.05
CA LEU A 237 6.94 10.62 -24.54
C LEU A 237 7.24 10.03 -25.94
N LYS A 238 8.50 9.91 -26.35
CA LYS A 238 8.85 9.35 -27.67
C LYS A 238 8.24 7.98 -27.87
N GLY A 239 7.59 7.76 -29.00
CA GLY A 239 6.93 6.51 -29.33
C GLY A 239 5.63 6.25 -28.56
N ALA A 240 5.19 7.16 -27.69
CA ALA A 240 3.95 6.98 -26.94
C ALA A 240 2.71 7.05 -27.84
N VAL A 241 1.70 6.23 -27.54
CA VAL A 241 0.38 6.28 -28.18
C VAL A 241 -0.46 7.35 -27.49
N LEU A 242 -0.79 8.42 -28.25
CA LEU A 242 -1.51 9.62 -27.73
C LEU A 242 -2.88 9.79 -28.42
N LYS A 243 -3.52 8.70 -28.79
CA LYS A 243 -4.82 8.74 -29.49
C LYS A 243 -5.90 9.31 -28.55
N ASN A 244 -6.61 10.35 -29.02
CA ASN A 244 -7.67 11.01 -28.28
C ASN A 244 -7.24 11.54 -26.88
N THR A 245 -5.96 11.77 -26.65
CA THR A 245 -5.45 12.33 -25.38
C THR A 245 -5.95 13.75 -25.20
N VAL A 246 -6.48 14.07 -24.04
CA VAL A 246 -6.96 15.42 -23.67
C VAL A 246 -5.82 16.19 -23.01
N TRP A 247 -5.35 17.25 -23.66
CA TRP A 247 -4.24 18.07 -23.17
C TRP A 247 -4.69 19.33 -22.40
N GLY A 248 -5.87 19.89 -22.78
CA GLY A 248 -6.38 21.15 -22.21
C GLY A 248 -5.29 22.22 -22.11
N THR A 249 -5.04 22.71 -20.92
CA THR A 249 -4.04 23.74 -20.61
C THR A 249 -2.71 23.15 -20.11
N ALA A 250 -2.37 21.90 -20.46
CA ALA A 250 -1.12 21.28 -20.04
C ALA A 250 0.11 22.10 -20.46
N PHE A 251 1.03 22.29 -19.52
CA PHE A 251 2.33 22.89 -19.79
C PHE A 251 3.31 21.84 -20.30
N LYS A 252 3.55 21.85 -21.58
CA LYS A 252 4.42 20.86 -22.24
C LYS A 252 5.91 21.21 -22.17
N GLY A 253 6.25 22.49 -22.01
CA GLY A 253 7.62 22.97 -21.94
C GLY A 253 8.51 22.37 -23.05
N LYS A 254 9.61 21.70 -22.66
CA LYS A 254 10.52 21.01 -23.56
C LYS A 254 10.25 19.49 -23.63
N ALA A 255 8.99 19.07 -23.46
CA ALA A 255 8.63 17.66 -23.60
C ALA A 255 8.91 17.15 -25.03
N GLU A 256 9.39 15.91 -25.12
CA GLU A 256 9.64 15.21 -26.39
C GLU A 256 8.48 14.23 -26.67
N PHE A 257 7.96 14.24 -27.92
CA PHE A 257 6.82 13.43 -28.36
C PHE A 257 7.22 12.49 -29.49
#